data_d65ca9f4d55680cafdc4b4187eb63497
#
_entry.id   d65ca9f4d55680cafdc4b4187eb63497
#
_cell.length_a   1.000
_cell.length_b   1.000
_cell.length_c   1.000
_cell.angle_alpha   90.00
_cell.angle_beta   90.00
_cell.angle_gamma   90.00
#
_symmetry.space_group_name_H-M   'P 1'
#
loop_
_entity.id
_entity.type
_entity.pdbx_description
1 polymer ?
#
loop_
_entity_poly.entity_id
_entity_poly.type
_entity_poly.pdbx_seq_one_letter_code
_entity_poly.pdbx_strand_id
1 'polypeptide(L)'
;MKHALPLALFALLLAACGGGRYHGPTAYDLHGQRGAMRPGGDYTVRPGDTLFGIAWRYGLDIQELANWNSISDPNHILVGQRLHTTPPRGVALRPVHIPQISSNGQPGWSWPTRGRVISEYNANSPGGKNLKIGGSLGQPVNAAADGEVAYVGSGLTGLGRAVVIRHGNVFAAYAYLDNIRVKEKQHVQRGQQIASMGIGPQNTPALYFETRQGSQTANPYSYIGTTPRY
;
A
#
# COMPACT_ATOMS: atom_id res chain seq x y z
N MET A 1 -18.99 72.12 37.52
CA MET A 1 -17.94 71.80 36.57
C MET A 1 -17.75 70.29 36.66
N LYS A 2 -18.23 69.51 35.65
CA LYS A 2 -18.34 68.07 35.65
C LYS A 2 -17.31 67.53 34.64
N HIS A 3 -16.31 66.85 35.14
CA HIS A 3 -15.34 66.17 34.30
C HIS A 3 -15.80 64.71 34.04
N ALA A 4 -16.14 64.40 32.80
CA ALA A 4 -16.44 63.06 32.35
C ALA A 4 -15.14 62.35 31.96
N LEU A 5 -14.88 61.20 32.52
CA LEU A 5 -13.79 60.26 32.15
C LEU A 5 -14.28 59.34 31.03
N PRO A 6 -13.52 59.09 29.96
CA PRO A 6 -13.91 58.11 28.96
C PRO A 6 -13.53 56.68 29.42
N LEU A 7 -14.48 55.77 29.33
CA LEU A 7 -14.35 54.36 29.56
C LEU A 7 -13.56 53.74 28.40
N ALA A 8 -12.34 53.24 28.64
CA ALA A 8 -11.58 52.48 27.69
C ALA A 8 -12.12 51.05 27.63
N LEU A 9 -12.69 50.70 26.50
CA LEU A 9 -13.18 49.36 26.21
C LEU A 9 -11.99 48.46 25.85
N PHE A 10 -11.59 47.57 26.77
CA PHE A 10 -10.55 46.55 26.54
C PHE A 10 -11.19 45.38 25.78
N ALA A 11 -10.97 45.32 24.48
CA ALA A 11 -11.38 44.18 23.66
C ALA A 11 -10.42 43.02 23.91
N LEU A 12 -10.90 42.02 24.62
CA LEU A 12 -10.20 40.73 24.81
C LEU A 12 -10.22 39.97 23.48
N LEU A 13 -9.09 39.92 22.78
CA LEU A 13 -8.86 39.04 21.65
C LEU A 13 -8.69 37.60 22.20
N LEU A 14 -9.77 36.82 22.15
CA LEU A 14 -9.73 35.39 22.31
C LEU A 14 -9.02 34.79 21.07
N ALA A 15 -7.74 34.46 21.23
CA ALA A 15 -7.03 33.63 20.27
C ALA A 15 -7.69 32.24 20.26
N ALA A 16 -8.53 32.00 19.27
CA ALA A 16 -9.04 30.68 18.96
C ALA A 16 -7.86 29.81 18.52
N CYS A 17 -7.41 28.91 19.39
CA CYS A 17 -6.57 27.78 19.02
C CYS A 17 -7.38 26.94 18.02
N GLY A 18 -7.15 27.19 16.73
CA GLY A 18 -7.66 26.37 15.65
C GLY A 18 -7.06 24.98 15.76
N GLY A 19 -7.79 24.05 16.36
CA GLY A 19 -7.51 22.63 16.27
C GLY A 19 -7.54 22.24 14.80
N GLY A 20 -6.38 22.18 14.17
CA GLY A 20 -6.24 21.66 12.82
C GLY A 20 -6.79 20.25 12.79
N ARG A 21 -8.00 20.08 12.26
CA ARG A 21 -8.52 18.76 11.88
C ARG A 21 -7.56 18.24 10.85
N TYR A 22 -6.83 17.20 11.23
CA TYR A 22 -6.03 16.42 10.30
C TYR A 22 -7.01 15.83 9.27
N HIS A 23 -7.12 16.48 8.13
CA HIS A 23 -7.73 15.89 6.96
C HIS A 23 -6.67 14.95 6.39
N GLY A 24 -6.70 13.70 6.85
CA GLY A 24 -5.98 12.65 6.14
C GLY A 24 -6.40 12.70 4.67
N PRO A 25 -5.51 12.31 3.74
CA PRO A 25 -5.82 12.32 2.31
C PRO A 25 -7.13 11.56 2.11
N THR A 26 -8.11 12.25 1.56
CA THR A 26 -9.43 11.67 1.26
C THR A 26 -9.22 10.54 0.25
N ALA A 27 -9.96 9.45 0.41
CA ALA A 27 -9.91 8.24 -0.44
C ALA A 27 -10.10 8.51 -1.95
N TYR A 28 -10.32 9.77 -2.33
CA TYR A 28 -10.48 10.20 -3.72
C TYR A 28 -9.20 10.17 -4.55
N ASP A 29 -8.02 10.27 -3.93
CA ASP A 29 -6.77 10.34 -4.69
C ASP A 29 -6.32 8.98 -5.25
N LEU A 30 -6.93 7.89 -4.79
CA LEU A 30 -6.64 6.55 -5.30
C LEU A 30 -7.39 6.19 -6.58
N HIS A 31 -8.56 6.78 -6.78
CA HIS A 31 -9.47 6.45 -7.88
C HIS A 31 -9.60 7.57 -8.90
N GLY A 32 -9.14 8.77 -8.59
CA GLY A 32 -9.24 9.96 -9.46
C GLY A 32 -8.09 10.12 -10.46
N GLN A 33 -6.96 9.49 -10.24
CA GLN A 33 -5.89 9.47 -11.23
C GLN A 33 -5.94 8.17 -12.02
N ARG A 34 -6.62 8.25 -13.11
CA ARG A 34 -6.76 7.32 -14.23
C ARG A 34 -5.51 6.49 -14.46
N GLY A 35 -5.64 5.18 -14.24
CA GLY A 35 -4.70 4.19 -14.69
C GLY A 35 -3.43 4.14 -13.83
N ALA A 36 -2.87 2.93 -13.63
CA ALA A 36 -1.47 2.83 -13.28
C ALA A 36 -0.73 3.85 -14.15
N MET A 37 -0.02 4.81 -13.52
CA MET A 37 0.78 5.78 -14.28
C MET A 37 1.58 4.96 -15.26
N ARG A 38 1.32 5.14 -16.56
CA ARG A 38 2.01 4.36 -17.59
C ARG A 38 3.50 4.59 -17.35
N PRO A 39 4.32 3.53 -17.29
CA PRO A 39 5.75 3.71 -17.36
C PRO A 39 6.02 4.55 -18.62
N GLY A 40 6.55 5.72 -18.47
CA GLY A 40 6.74 6.62 -19.62
C GLY A 40 7.20 7.98 -19.15
N GLY A 41 8.39 8.03 -18.57
CA GLY A 41 8.99 9.29 -18.18
C GLY A 41 9.89 9.16 -16.96
N ASP A 42 10.46 10.28 -16.59
CA ASP A 42 11.26 10.39 -15.39
C ASP A 42 10.36 10.70 -14.20
N TYR A 43 10.62 10.07 -13.07
CA TYR A 43 10.01 10.40 -11.80
C TYR A 43 10.98 11.16 -10.91
N THR A 44 10.54 12.23 -10.29
CA THR A 44 11.35 12.94 -9.29
C THR A 44 10.93 12.48 -7.88
N VAL A 45 11.89 11.95 -7.13
CA VAL A 45 11.71 11.45 -5.76
C VAL A 45 11.22 12.58 -4.85
N ARG A 46 10.18 12.32 -4.09
CA ARG A 46 9.53 13.25 -3.14
C ARG A 46 9.84 12.85 -1.70
N PRO A 47 9.69 13.76 -0.73
CA PRO A 47 9.78 13.41 0.68
C PRO A 47 8.86 12.24 1.05
N GLY A 48 9.39 11.24 1.74
CA GLY A 48 8.65 10.03 2.15
C GLY A 48 8.53 8.93 1.08
N ASP A 49 9.04 9.15 -0.13
CA ASP A 49 9.13 8.07 -1.12
C ASP A 49 10.21 7.05 -0.74
N THR A 50 9.93 5.80 -1.08
CA THR A 50 10.92 4.72 -1.10
C THR A 50 11.02 4.17 -2.53
N LEU A 51 12.15 3.58 -2.90
CA LEU A 51 12.29 2.96 -4.21
C LEU A 51 11.23 1.85 -4.40
N PHE A 52 10.97 1.08 -3.33
CA PHE A 52 9.91 0.08 -3.30
C PHE A 52 8.53 0.70 -3.58
N GLY A 53 8.18 1.80 -2.90
CA GLY A 53 6.89 2.49 -3.08
C GLY A 53 6.71 3.04 -4.50
N ILE A 54 7.80 3.57 -5.09
CA ILE A 54 7.81 4.03 -6.48
C ILE A 54 7.63 2.85 -7.44
N ALA A 55 8.42 1.78 -7.29
CA ALA A 55 8.28 0.57 -8.11
C ALA A 55 6.85 0.00 -8.02
N TRP A 56 6.30 -0.09 -6.80
CA TRP A 56 4.93 -0.55 -6.60
C TRP A 56 3.89 0.31 -7.32
N ARG A 57 4.00 1.64 -7.22
CA ARG A 57 3.10 2.61 -7.87
C ARG A 57 3.10 2.49 -9.40
N TYR A 58 4.27 2.29 -9.98
CA TYR A 58 4.44 2.17 -11.43
C TYR A 58 4.27 0.73 -11.95
N GLY A 59 4.06 -0.26 -11.08
CA GLY A 59 3.96 -1.66 -11.46
C GLY A 59 5.28 -2.19 -12.02
N LEU A 60 6.40 -1.78 -11.43
CA LEU A 60 7.75 -2.18 -11.82
C LEU A 60 8.31 -3.18 -10.81
N ASP A 61 9.22 -4.00 -11.27
CA ASP A 61 10.09 -4.75 -10.37
C ASP A 61 11.12 -3.82 -9.73
N ILE A 62 11.34 -3.94 -8.41
CA ILE A 62 12.25 -3.03 -7.68
C ILE A 62 13.69 -3.19 -8.14
N GLN A 63 14.14 -4.41 -8.47
CA GLN A 63 15.50 -4.65 -8.93
C GLN A 63 15.70 -4.08 -10.34
N GLU A 64 14.70 -4.23 -11.21
CA GLU A 64 14.72 -3.63 -12.54
C GLU A 64 14.79 -2.10 -12.43
N LEU A 65 13.94 -1.48 -11.59
CA LEU A 65 13.97 -0.03 -11.37
C LEU A 65 15.33 0.42 -10.81
N ALA A 66 15.91 -0.30 -9.86
CA ALA A 66 17.24 -0.02 -9.31
C ALA A 66 18.32 -0.10 -10.40
N ASN A 67 18.30 -1.17 -11.21
CA ASN A 67 19.27 -1.39 -12.27
C ASN A 67 19.20 -0.31 -13.37
N TRP A 68 17.99 0.10 -13.77
CA TRP A 68 17.81 1.15 -14.78
C TRP A 68 18.34 2.52 -14.33
N ASN A 69 18.45 2.71 -13.01
CA ASN A 69 18.90 3.96 -12.41
C ASN A 69 20.26 3.87 -11.73
N SER A 70 21.01 2.77 -11.93
CA SER A 70 22.32 2.54 -11.33
C SER A 70 22.32 2.67 -9.80
N ILE A 71 21.20 2.23 -9.15
CA ILE A 71 21.04 2.26 -7.70
C ILE A 71 21.52 0.92 -7.15
N SER A 72 22.64 0.94 -6.44
CA SER A 72 23.23 -0.25 -5.79
C SER A 72 22.53 -0.63 -4.49
N ASP A 73 22.03 0.35 -3.74
CA ASP A 73 21.24 0.13 -2.52
C ASP A 73 19.81 0.65 -2.70
N PRO A 74 18.80 -0.24 -2.88
CA PRO A 74 17.41 0.15 -3.02
C PRO A 74 16.82 0.94 -1.84
N ASN A 75 17.48 0.91 -0.67
CA ASN A 75 17.04 1.68 0.50
C ASN A 75 17.59 3.11 0.50
N HIS A 76 18.43 3.46 -0.46
CA HIS A 76 19.09 4.75 -0.51
C HIS A 76 18.73 5.51 -1.79
N ILE A 77 17.66 6.34 -1.73
CA ILE A 77 17.29 7.32 -2.76
C ILE A 77 17.19 8.70 -2.13
N LEU A 78 17.45 9.74 -2.91
CA LEU A 78 17.49 11.12 -2.43
C LEU A 78 16.27 11.90 -2.92
N VAL A 79 15.71 12.75 -2.05
CA VAL A 79 14.67 13.69 -2.46
C VAL A 79 15.21 14.59 -3.58
N GLY A 80 14.42 14.72 -4.66
CA GLY A 80 14.84 15.44 -5.88
C GLY A 80 15.58 14.57 -6.90
N GLN A 81 15.99 13.35 -6.55
CA GLN A 81 16.61 12.42 -7.50
C GLN A 81 15.61 12.09 -8.64
N ARG A 82 16.10 12.10 -9.88
CA ARG A 82 15.31 11.67 -11.04
C ARG A 82 15.52 10.18 -11.28
N LEU A 83 14.42 9.47 -11.45
CA LEU A 83 14.40 8.04 -11.73
C LEU A 83 13.73 7.78 -13.07
N HIS A 84 14.41 7.03 -13.92
CA HIS A 84 13.81 6.48 -15.14
C HIS A 84 12.86 5.35 -14.78
N THR A 85 11.59 5.49 -15.14
CA THR A 85 10.54 4.49 -14.85
C THR A 85 10.18 3.65 -16.08
N THR A 86 10.99 3.73 -17.16
CA THR A 86 10.88 2.90 -18.36
C THR A 86 12.14 2.08 -18.58
N PRO A 87 11.99 0.86 -19.12
CA PRO A 87 13.15 0.06 -19.47
C PRO A 87 14.02 0.79 -20.52
N PRO A 88 15.34 0.70 -20.44
CA PRO A 88 16.21 1.15 -21.49
C PRO A 88 15.83 0.49 -22.84
N ARG A 89 16.10 1.19 -23.95
CA ARG A 89 15.80 0.65 -25.29
C ARG A 89 16.47 -0.71 -25.48
N GLY A 90 15.69 -1.69 -25.95
CA GLY A 90 16.17 -3.05 -26.22
C GLY A 90 16.11 -4.02 -25.03
N VAL A 91 15.68 -3.58 -23.85
CA VAL A 91 15.45 -4.46 -22.70
C VAL A 91 14.04 -5.02 -22.76
N ALA A 92 13.92 -6.33 -22.97
CA ALA A 92 12.63 -7.03 -22.91
C ALA A 92 12.28 -7.35 -21.44
N LEU A 93 11.04 -7.08 -21.05
CA LEU A 93 10.52 -7.53 -19.75
C LEU A 93 10.43 -9.06 -19.74
N ARG A 94 10.81 -9.69 -18.63
CA ARG A 94 10.73 -11.15 -18.50
C ARG A 94 9.25 -11.58 -18.42
N PRO A 95 8.85 -12.63 -19.17
CA PRO A 95 7.54 -13.22 -19.01
C PRO A 95 7.36 -13.75 -17.60
N VAL A 96 6.19 -13.52 -17.01
CA VAL A 96 5.84 -13.98 -15.66
C VAL A 96 4.75 -15.03 -15.77
N HIS A 97 4.96 -16.20 -15.15
CA HIS A 97 3.94 -17.24 -15.07
C HIS A 97 3.05 -17.01 -13.86
N ILE A 98 1.79 -16.64 -14.09
CA ILE A 98 0.79 -16.51 -13.01
C ILE A 98 0.00 -17.82 -12.93
N PRO A 99 -0.07 -18.46 -11.73
CA PRO A 99 -0.83 -19.71 -11.56
C PRO A 99 -2.32 -19.51 -11.86
N GLN A 100 -2.95 -20.60 -12.32
CA GLN A 100 -4.41 -20.62 -12.53
C GLN A 100 -5.16 -20.57 -11.21
N ILE A 101 -6.38 -20.03 -11.25
CA ILE A 101 -7.26 -19.97 -10.08
C ILE A 101 -7.70 -21.39 -9.73
N SER A 102 -7.59 -21.73 -8.44
CA SER A 102 -8.05 -23.00 -7.87
C SER A 102 -8.85 -22.72 -6.60
N SER A 103 -9.86 -23.55 -6.33
CA SER A 103 -10.63 -23.44 -5.07
C SER A 103 -9.75 -23.60 -3.83
N ASN A 104 -8.70 -24.40 -3.95
CA ASN A 104 -7.76 -24.68 -2.86
C ASN A 104 -6.58 -23.73 -2.78
N GLY A 105 -6.35 -22.89 -3.81
CA GLY A 105 -5.16 -22.05 -3.92
C GLY A 105 -3.88 -22.86 -4.15
N GLN A 106 -2.76 -22.21 -3.90
CA GLN A 106 -1.44 -22.83 -3.99
C GLN A 106 -1.06 -23.50 -2.66
N PRO A 107 -0.33 -24.64 -2.70
CA PRO A 107 0.23 -25.21 -1.48
C PRO A 107 1.06 -24.16 -0.71
N GLY A 108 0.94 -24.18 0.62
CA GLY A 108 1.64 -23.22 1.48
C GLY A 108 0.97 -21.84 1.61
N TRP A 109 -0.15 -21.57 0.92
CA TRP A 109 -0.91 -20.33 1.06
C TRP A 109 -2.19 -20.51 1.89
N SER A 110 -2.61 -19.44 2.55
CA SER A 110 -3.85 -19.35 3.32
C SER A 110 -4.45 -17.95 3.21
N TRP A 111 -5.71 -17.82 3.57
CA TRP A 111 -6.37 -16.53 3.67
C TRP A 111 -5.72 -15.68 4.76
N PRO A 112 -5.46 -14.37 4.47
CA PRO A 112 -4.73 -13.50 5.40
C PRO A 112 -5.57 -13.06 6.61
N THR A 113 -6.88 -13.14 6.53
CA THR A 113 -7.80 -12.80 7.61
C THR A 113 -9.16 -13.44 7.38
N ARG A 114 -9.97 -13.52 8.43
CA ARG A 114 -11.37 -13.95 8.34
C ARG A 114 -12.23 -12.81 7.80
N GLY A 115 -13.32 -13.15 7.13
CA GLY A 115 -14.28 -12.17 6.70
C GLY A 115 -14.83 -12.41 5.29
N ARG A 116 -15.81 -11.62 4.91
CA ARG A 116 -16.41 -11.67 3.58
C ARG A 116 -15.62 -10.78 2.62
N VAL A 117 -15.42 -11.21 1.39
CA VAL A 117 -14.93 -10.34 0.33
C VAL A 117 -15.99 -9.29 0.03
N ILE A 118 -15.62 -8.03 0.18
CA ILE A 118 -16.47 -6.85 -0.06
C ILE A 118 -16.12 -6.14 -1.37
N SER A 119 -14.98 -6.49 -1.97
CA SER A 119 -14.56 -6.05 -3.30
C SER A 119 -13.74 -7.15 -3.95
N GLU A 120 -14.21 -7.61 -5.08
CA GLU A 120 -13.60 -8.69 -5.87
C GLU A 120 -12.45 -8.16 -6.73
N TYR A 121 -11.51 -9.05 -7.04
CA TYR A 121 -10.48 -8.77 -8.03
C TYR A 121 -11.12 -8.59 -9.42
N ASN A 122 -10.77 -7.50 -10.09
CA ASN A 122 -11.16 -7.21 -11.45
C ASN A 122 -9.96 -6.65 -12.24
N ALA A 123 -9.39 -7.46 -13.13
CA ALA A 123 -8.24 -7.10 -13.92
C ALA A 123 -8.50 -5.88 -14.84
N ASN A 124 -9.76 -5.68 -15.26
CA ASN A 124 -10.17 -4.63 -16.20
C ASN A 124 -10.53 -3.31 -15.51
N SER A 125 -10.64 -3.31 -14.18
CA SER A 125 -10.99 -2.11 -13.41
C SER A 125 -9.73 -1.42 -12.90
N PRO A 126 -9.55 -0.12 -13.17
CA PRO A 126 -8.55 0.67 -12.46
C PRO A 126 -8.79 0.59 -10.96
N GLY A 127 -7.79 0.17 -10.18
CA GLY A 127 -7.93 -0.04 -8.72
C GLY A 127 -8.66 -1.32 -8.31
N GLY A 128 -9.14 -2.15 -9.24
CA GLY A 128 -9.78 -3.44 -8.97
C GLY A 128 -8.83 -4.64 -8.87
N LYS A 129 -7.53 -4.41 -8.96
CA LYS A 129 -6.52 -5.49 -9.00
C LYS A 129 -6.15 -6.03 -7.61
N ASN A 130 -7.12 -6.10 -6.71
CA ASN A 130 -6.97 -6.53 -5.32
C ASN A 130 -8.27 -7.15 -4.81
N LEU A 131 -8.19 -7.81 -3.67
CA LEU A 131 -9.37 -8.14 -2.86
C LEU A 131 -9.49 -7.13 -1.73
N LYS A 132 -10.72 -6.81 -1.33
CA LYS A 132 -11.00 -6.19 -0.04
C LYS A 132 -11.79 -7.16 0.81
N ILE A 133 -11.26 -7.49 1.98
CA ILE A 133 -11.86 -8.44 2.90
C ILE A 133 -12.35 -7.64 4.10
N GLY A 134 -13.68 -7.59 4.28
CA GLY A 134 -14.30 -6.90 5.40
C GLY A 134 -14.13 -7.67 6.70
N GLY A 135 -14.10 -6.95 7.81
CA GLY A 135 -13.96 -7.53 9.14
C GLY A 135 -14.25 -6.53 10.25
N SER A 136 -13.56 -6.65 11.35
CA SER A 136 -13.66 -5.75 12.51
C SER A 136 -12.35 -5.00 12.73
N LEU A 137 -12.43 -3.77 13.22
CA LEU A 137 -11.26 -3.00 13.63
C LEU A 137 -10.45 -3.81 14.67
N GLY A 138 -9.14 -3.87 14.49
CA GLY A 138 -8.25 -4.62 15.37
C GLY A 138 -8.18 -6.13 15.09
N GLN A 139 -9.00 -6.66 14.16
CA GLN A 139 -8.98 -8.08 13.80
C GLN A 139 -7.58 -8.50 13.30
N PRO A 140 -7.11 -9.72 13.65
CA PRO A 140 -5.81 -10.19 13.20
C PRO A 140 -5.70 -10.24 11.67
N VAL A 141 -4.57 -9.76 11.17
CA VAL A 141 -4.11 -9.92 9.79
C VAL A 141 -2.84 -10.75 9.81
N ASN A 142 -2.83 -11.85 9.08
CA ASN A 142 -1.77 -12.86 9.11
C ASN A 142 -1.04 -12.92 7.76
N ALA A 143 0.22 -13.35 7.77
CA ALA A 143 0.95 -13.66 6.55
C ALA A 143 0.27 -14.80 5.80
N ALA A 144 -0.02 -14.61 4.53
CA ALA A 144 -0.72 -15.60 3.71
C ALA A 144 0.16 -16.82 3.38
N ALA A 145 1.47 -16.67 3.41
CA ALA A 145 2.46 -17.73 3.23
C ALA A 145 3.75 -17.38 3.97
N ASP A 146 4.70 -18.33 4.02
CA ASP A 146 6.07 -18.06 4.49
C ASP A 146 6.74 -17.03 3.58
N GLY A 147 7.54 -16.12 4.16
CA GLY A 147 8.20 -15.09 3.36
C GLY A 147 9.05 -14.13 4.16
N GLU A 148 9.49 -13.09 3.48
CA GLU A 148 10.29 -12.01 4.05
C GLU A 148 9.58 -10.67 3.84
N VAL A 149 9.50 -9.86 4.89
CA VAL A 149 8.90 -8.53 4.84
C VAL A 149 9.78 -7.61 3.99
N ALA A 150 9.25 -7.22 2.83
CA ALA A 150 9.92 -6.35 1.87
C ALA A 150 9.67 -4.87 2.11
N TYR A 151 8.55 -4.52 2.77
CA TYR A 151 8.18 -3.13 3.01
C TYR A 151 7.26 -3.03 4.23
N VAL A 152 7.48 -2.00 5.04
CA VAL A 152 6.59 -1.55 6.12
C VAL A 152 6.49 -0.03 6.08
N GLY A 153 5.29 0.50 5.94
CA GLY A 153 5.13 1.97 5.93
C GLY A 153 3.77 2.44 5.47
N SER A 154 3.67 3.76 5.24
CA SER A 154 2.48 4.44 4.69
C SER A 154 2.76 5.14 3.36
N GLY A 155 3.91 4.91 2.75
CA GLY A 155 4.33 5.52 1.48
C GLY A 155 3.66 4.94 0.23
N LEU A 156 2.90 3.85 0.36
CA LEU A 156 2.08 3.33 -0.74
C LEU A 156 0.82 4.19 -0.84
N THR A 157 0.85 5.14 -1.78
CA THR A 157 -0.20 6.17 -1.92
C THR A 157 -1.60 5.57 -1.81
N GLY A 158 -2.38 6.09 -0.84
CA GLY A 158 -3.78 5.76 -0.60
C GLY A 158 -4.06 4.40 0.00
N LEU A 159 -3.03 3.63 0.33
CA LEU A 159 -3.19 2.34 1.03
C LEU A 159 -3.05 2.48 2.55
N GLY A 160 -2.77 3.70 3.05
CA GLY A 160 -2.53 3.91 4.46
C GLY A 160 -1.33 3.10 4.95
N ARG A 161 -1.42 2.57 6.17
CA ARG A 161 -0.36 1.69 6.71
C ARG A 161 -0.40 0.34 6.01
N ALA A 162 0.75 -0.10 5.52
CA ALA A 162 0.87 -1.31 4.72
C ALA A 162 2.10 -2.12 5.09
N VAL A 163 1.99 -3.42 4.87
CA VAL A 163 3.09 -4.38 4.87
C VAL A 163 3.08 -5.05 3.50
N VAL A 164 4.25 -5.20 2.89
CA VAL A 164 4.40 -6.07 1.72
C VAL A 164 5.37 -7.19 2.06
N ILE A 165 4.98 -8.40 1.76
CA ILE A 165 5.78 -9.59 2.02
C ILE A 165 6.14 -10.24 0.68
N ARG A 166 7.39 -10.62 0.53
CA ARG A 166 7.89 -11.41 -0.57
C ARG A 166 7.79 -12.90 -0.22
N HIS A 167 6.92 -13.60 -0.89
CA HIS A 167 6.67 -15.04 -0.79
C HIS A 167 7.31 -15.74 -2.01
N GLY A 168 8.62 -16.04 -1.95
CA GLY A 168 9.36 -16.50 -3.12
C GLY A 168 9.43 -15.45 -4.22
N ASN A 169 8.76 -15.69 -5.34
CA ASN A 169 8.68 -14.77 -6.49
C ASN A 169 7.38 -13.95 -6.51
N VAL A 170 6.54 -14.06 -5.48
CA VAL A 170 5.27 -13.35 -5.35
C VAL A 170 5.36 -12.31 -4.24
N PHE A 171 4.95 -11.10 -4.51
CA PHE A 171 4.73 -10.07 -3.50
C PHE A 171 3.26 -10.01 -3.13
N ALA A 172 2.95 -10.03 -1.84
CA ALA A 172 1.61 -9.77 -1.33
C ALA A 172 1.58 -8.48 -0.51
N ALA A 173 0.72 -7.55 -0.87
CA ALA A 173 0.49 -6.32 -0.14
C ALA A 173 -0.73 -6.46 0.78
N TYR A 174 -0.53 -6.11 2.03
CA TYR A 174 -1.53 -6.04 3.10
C TYR A 174 -1.64 -4.57 3.49
N ALA A 175 -2.80 -3.95 3.29
CA ALA A 175 -2.95 -2.53 3.57
C ALA A 175 -4.27 -2.21 4.29
N TYR A 176 -4.46 -0.93 4.65
CA TYR A 176 -5.46 -0.46 5.60
C TYR A 176 -5.23 -1.06 6.99
N LEU A 177 -3.96 -1.18 7.37
CA LEU A 177 -3.57 -1.76 8.66
C LEU A 177 -3.65 -0.72 9.78
N ASP A 178 -3.92 -1.20 11.00
CA ASP A 178 -3.84 -0.40 12.20
C ASP A 178 -2.50 -0.62 12.91
N ASN A 179 -2.33 -1.69 13.66
CA ASN A 179 -1.10 -1.97 14.40
C ASN A 179 -0.25 -3.00 13.66
N ILE A 180 0.92 -2.56 13.16
CA ILE A 180 1.90 -3.44 12.48
C ILE A 180 2.81 -4.06 13.53
N ARG A 181 3.04 -5.38 13.43
CA ARG A 181 3.81 -6.21 14.38
C ARG A 181 5.11 -6.76 13.81
N VAL A 182 5.45 -6.37 12.58
CA VAL A 182 6.65 -6.84 11.88
C VAL A 182 7.47 -5.65 11.39
N LYS A 183 8.73 -5.90 11.04
CA LYS A 183 9.65 -4.93 10.45
C LYS A 183 10.23 -5.46 9.15
N GLU A 184 10.75 -4.57 8.32
CA GLU A 184 11.43 -4.93 7.07
C GLU A 184 12.57 -5.92 7.31
N LYS A 185 12.77 -6.81 6.34
CA LYS A 185 13.73 -7.94 6.36
C LYS A 185 13.42 -9.03 7.40
N GLN A 186 12.31 -8.94 8.11
CA GLN A 186 11.86 -10.00 9.02
C GLN A 186 11.30 -11.18 8.22
N HIS A 187 11.74 -12.39 8.55
CA HIS A 187 11.08 -13.61 8.08
C HIS A 187 9.80 -13.85 8.87
N VAL A 188 8.76 -14.24 8.17
CA VAL A 188 7.45 -14.59 8.73
C VAL A 188 6.99 -15.94 8.23
N GLN A 189 6.21 -16.64 9.05
CA GLN A 189 5.59 -17.91 8.70
C GLN A 189 4.14 -17.70 8.27
N ARG A 190 3.61 -18.58 7.43
CA ARG A 190 2.19 -18.64 7.11
C ARG A 190 1.34 -18.67 8.38
N GLY A 191 0.33 -17.83 8.46
CA GLY A 191 -0.56 -17.72 9.62
C GLY A 191 0.01 -16.87 10.76
N GLN A 192 1.28 -16.45 10.71
CA GLN A 192 1.84 -15.54 11.69
C GLN A 192 1.13 -14.19 11.61
N GLN A 193 0.67 -13.66 12.74
CA GLN A 193 0.08 -12.33 12.79
C GLN A 193 1.13 -11.25 12.47
N ILE A 194 0.88 -10.47 11.43
CA ILE A 194 1.74 -9.38 10.96
C ILE A 194 1.22 -7.99 11.32
N ALA A 195 -0.10 -7.89 11.50
CA ALA A 195 -0.75 -6.63 11.85
C ALA A 195 -2.15 -6.88 12.43
N SER A 196 -2.86 -5.78 12.71
CA SER A 196 -4.30 -5.76 12.89
C SER A 196 -4.99 -4.97 11.77
N MET A 197 -6.25 -5.32 11.50
CA MET A 197 -7.09 -4.64 10.51
C MET A 197 -7.42 -3.23 11.00
N GLY A 198 -7.21 -2.26 10.12
CA GLY A 198 -7.58 -0.87 10.33
C GLY A 198 -8.83 -0.48 9.55
N ILE A 199 -8.93 0.80 9.24
CA ILE A 199 -10.05 1.39 8.51
C ILE A 199 -9.65 1.59 7.06
N GLY A 200 -10.44 1.01 6.17
CA GLY A 200 -10.35 1.19 4.72
C GLY A 200 -11.21 2.35 4.21
N PRO A 201 -11.47 2.38 2.90
CA PRO A 201 -12.33 3.37 2.28
C PRO A 201 -13.73 3.39 2.90
N GLN A 202 -14.41 4.53 2.81
CA GLN A 202 -15.77 4.73 3.34
C GLN A 202 -15.88 4.49 4.85
N ASN A 203 -14.76 4.66 5.58
CA ASN A 203 -14.67 4.47 7.04
C ASN A 203 -15.10 3.06 7.49
N THR A 204 -14.84 2.04 6.67
CA THR A 204 -15.23 0.64 6.93
C THR A 204 -13.99 -0.19 7.24
N PRO A 205 -14.01 -1.02 8.33
CA PRO A 205 -12.90 -1.94 8.60
C PRO A 205 -12.73 -2.94 7.44
N ALA A 206 -11.54 -2.97 6.87
CA ALA A 206 -11.23 -3.86 5.75
C ALA A 206 -9.72 -4.09 5.62
N LEU A 207 -9.35 -5.26 5.12
CA LEU A 207 -8.03 -5.54 4.61
C LEU A 207 -8.01 -5.35 3.09
N TYR A 208 -7.08 -4.54 2.60
CA TYR A 208 -6.68 -4.55 1.19
C TYR A 208 -5.65 -5.66 1.01
N PHE A 209 -5.88 -6.56 0.06
CA PHE A 209 -4.98 -7.66 -0.25
C PHE A 209 -4.74 -7.75 -1.76
N GLU A 210 -3.49 -7.53 -2.18
CA GLU A 210 -3.06 -7.56 -3.58
C GLU A 210 -1.87 -8.49 -3.73
N THR A 211 -1.82 -9.25 -4.83
CA THR A 211 -0.67 -10.09 -5.17
C THR A 211 -0.06 -9.65 -6.49
N ARG A 212 1.28 -9.69 -6.55
CA ARG A 212 2.06 -9.41 -7.77
C ARG A 212 3.12 -10.46 -7.95
N GLN A 213 3.39 -10.77 -9.21
CA GLN A 213 4.54 -11.57 -9.59
C GLN A 213 5.39 -10.76 -10.58
N GLY A 214 6.61 -10.41 -10.16
CA GLY A 214 7.38 -9.36 -10.82
C GLY A 214 6.60 -8.05 -10.89
N SER A 215 6.51 -7.46 -12.07
CA SER A 215 5.75 -6.24 -12.33
C SER A 215 4.24 -6.47 -12.57
N GLN A 216 3.79 -7.72 -12.69
CA GLN A 216 2.43 -8.05 -13.05
C GLN A 216 1.55 -8.29 -11.82
N THR A 217 0.39 -7.62 -11.80
CA THR A 217 -0.66 -7.90 -10.81
C THR A 217 -1.29 -9.26 -11.12
N ALA A 218 -1.41 -10.10 -10.11
CA ALA A 218 -2.04 -11.41 -10.21
C ALA A 218 -3.36 -11.42 -9.43
N ASN A 219 -4.29 -12.29 -9.83
CA ASN A 219 -5.50 -12.50 -9.04
C ASN A 219 -5.13 -13.20 -7.73
N PRO A 220 -5.41 -12.60 -6.56
CA PRO A 220 -5.08 -13.22 -5.28
C PRO A 220 -5.64 -14.63 -5.10
N TYR A 221 -6.80 -14.91 -5.68
CA TYR A 221 -7.38 -16.26 -5.65
C TYR A 221 -6.52 -17.34 -6.30
N SER A 222 -5.62 -16.96 -7.22
CA SER A 222 -4.65 -17.90 -7.78
C SER A 222 -3.70 -18.47 -6.72
N TYR A 223 -3.56 -17.81 -5.59
CA TYR A 223 -2.70 -18.22 -4.47
C TYR A 223 -3.50 -18.71 -3.27
N ILE A 224 -4.40 -17.88 -2.73
CA ILE A 224 -5.14 -18.21 -1.50
C ILE A 224 -6.35 -19.13 -1.75
N GLY A 225 -6.74 -19.36 -3.01
CA GLY A 225 -7.94 -20.10 -3.38
C GLY A 225 -9.23 -19.29 -3.18
N THR A 226 -10.34 -19.80 -3.73
CA THR A 226 -11.66 -19.15 -3.60
C THR A 226 -12.38 -19.56 -2.32
N THR A 227 -11.98 -20.67 -1.70
CA THR A 227 -12.56 -21.15 -0.43
C THR A 227 -11.66 -20.73 0.72
N PRO A 228 -12.16 -19.92 1.68
CA PRO A 228 -11.38 -19.49 2.83
C PRO A 228 -10.86 -20.67 3.65
N ARG A 229 -9.55 -20.66 3.93
CA ARG A 229 -8.85 -21.59 4.82
C ARG A 229 -8.00 -20.75 5.78
N TYR A 230 -8.33 -20.81 7.06
CA TYR A 230 -7.71 -20.01 8.11
C TYR A 230 -6.79 -20.83 8.99
#